data_0732a2eae5ef572ce69f0ef83056864a
#
_entry.id   0732a2eae5ef572ce69f0ef83056864a
#
_cell.length_a   1.000
_cell.length_b   1.000
_cell.length_c   1.000
_cell.angle_alpha   90.00
_cell.angle_beta   90.00
_cell.angle_gamma   90.00
#
_symmetry.space_group_name_H-M   'P 1'
#
loop_
_entity.id
_entity.type
_entity.pdbx_description
1 polymer ?
#
loop_
_entity_poly.entity_id
_entity_poly.type
_entity_poly.pdbx_seq_one_letter_code
_entity_poly.pdbx_strand_id
1 'polypeptide(L)'
;VGDYTVSLTIETTSGCVDTLTMTYPAPIEIQPSPVSNFTLTPNQTDICHADIAFFDQSVGADSILYWHDDGSSSSNALYTYTSSGWFRPMQIAINEFGCRDTSYQQLYIEPFLIYIPNSFTPDGDNFNNEFNPVHSLDVIGWKLKLYNRWGELVFESQDPTIGWNGTYKGLIAQDGLYTYQLNYQSCENPIEWHTLNGFVSLLK
;
A
#
# COMPACT_ATOMS: atom_id res chain seq x y z
N VAL A 1 -28.13 -1.11 -27.57
CA VAL A 1 -28.75 -2.43 -27.42
C VAL A 1 -29.92 -2.52 -28.39
N GLY A 2 -29.99 -3.57 -29.17
CA GLY A 2 -31.09 -3.81 -30.11
C GLY A 2 -30.65 -4.64 -31.30
N ASP A 3 -31.64 -4.96 -32.14
CA ASP A 3 -31.46 -5.74 -33.35
C ASP A 3 -31.22 -4.80 -34.54
N TYR A 4 -30.19 -5.07 -35.31
CA TYR A 4 -29.78 -4.27 -36.45
C TYR A 4 -29.82 -5.13 -37.72
N THR A 5 -30.52 -4.65 -38.74
CA THR A 5 -30.52 -5.27 -40.08
C THR A 5 -29.43 -4.62 -40.91
N VAL A 6 -28.53 -5.43 -41.44
CA VAL A 6 -27.45 -4.97 -42.32
C VAL A 6 -27.78 -5.26 -43.76
N SER A 7 -27.71 -4.23 -44.62
CA SER A 7 -27.87 -4.38 -46.07
C SER A 7 -26.68 -3.77 -46.81
N LEU A 8 -26.26 -4.42 -47.89
CA LEU A 8 -25.25 -3.95 -48.82
C LEU A 8 -25.94 -3.65 -50.17
N THR A 9 -25.83 -2.41 -50.61
CA THR A 9 -26.30 -2.00 -51.92
C THR A 9 -25.10 -1.71 -52.84
N ILE A 10 -25.06 -2.38 -54.02
CA ILE A 10 -24.05 -2.19 -55.03
C ILE A 10 -24.71 -1.57 -56.24
N GLU A 11 -24.16 -0.47 -56.74
CA GLU A 11 -24.60 0.23 -57.96
C GLU A 11 -23.50 0.18 -59.02
N THR A 12 -23.89 -0.11 -60.30
CA THR A 12 -22.97 -0.04 -61.42
C THR A 12 -22.96 1.37 -61.99
N THR A 13 -21.77 1.94 -62.17
CA THR A 13 -21.59 3.33 -62.66
C THR A 13 -21.31 3.43 -64.18
N SER A 14 -21.19 2.30 -64.88
CA SER A 14 -20.94 2.26 -66.33
C SER A 14 -21.84 1.21 -67.01
N GLY A 15 -22.52 1.60 -68.06
CA GLY A 15 -23.45 0.77 -68.77
C GLY A 15 -24.91 0.97 -68.31
N CYS A 16 -25.72 -0.09 -68.37
CA CYS A 16 -27.06 -0.03 -67.75
C CYS A 16 -26.87 0.04 -66.26
N VAL A 17 -27.44 1.09 -65.62
CA VAL A 17 -27.41 1.22 -64.15
C VAL A 17 -28.29 0.11 -63.59
N ASP A 18 -27.65 -0.78 -62.85
CA ASP A 18 -28.33 -1.86 -62.12
C ASP A 18 -27.91 -1.75 -60.65
N THR A 19 -28.89 -1.92 -59.79
CA THR A 19 -28.70 -1.83 -58.35
C THR A 19 -29.03 -3.17 -57.71
N LEU A 20 -28.06 -3.78 -57.05
CA LEU A 20 -28.25 -5.01 -56.30
C LEU A 20 -28.19 -4.71 -54.81
N THR A 21 -29.26 -4.98 -54.08
CA THR A 21 -29.29 -4.89 -52.63
C THR A 21 -29.36 -6.29 -52.04
N MET A 22 -28.44 -6.58 -51.14
CA MET A 22 -28.37 -7.81 -50.38
C MET A 22 -28.54 -7.50 -48.91
N THR A 23 -29.56 -8.09 -48.27
CA THR A 23 -29.80 -7.94 -46.83
C THR A 23 -29.33 -9.18 -46.10
N TYR A 24 -28.57 -9.03 -45.03
CA TYR A 24 -28.17 -10.14 -44.18
C TYR A 24 -29.42 -10.81 -43.58
N PRO A 25 -29.57 -12.14 -43.67
CA PRO A 25 -30.84 -12.82 -43.39
C PRO A 25 -31.24 -12.84 -41.91
N ALA A 26 -30.32 -12.57 -41.02
CA ALA A 26 -30.58 -12.50 -39.56
C ALA A 26 -30.19 -11.13 -39.00
N PRO A 27 -30.92 -10.60 -38.05
CA PRO A 27 -30.51 -9.36 -37.38
C PRO A 27 -29.22 -9.60 -36.60
N ILE A 28 -28.39 -8.55 -36.53
CA ILE A 28 -27.23 -8.51 -35.62
C ILE A 28 -27.74 -7.97 -34.28
N GLU A 29 -27.71 -8.81 -33.26
CA GLU A 29 -28.12 -8.45 -31.91
C GLU A 29 -26.92 -7.84 -31.16
N ILE A 30 -27.07 -6.62 -30.66
CA ILE A 30 -26.07 -5.96 -29.81
C ILE A 30 -26.48 -6.15 -28.34
N GLN A 31 -25.65 -6.89 -27.62
CA GLN A 31 -25.84 -7.18 -26.20
C GLN A 31 -25.40 -5.99 -25.34
N PRO A 32 -26.03 -5.74 -24.20
CA PRO A 32 -25.60 -4.70 -23.28
C PRO A 32 -24.24 -5.04 -22.66
N SER A 33 -23.38 -4.04 -22.50
CA SER A 33 -22.19 -4.18 -21.66
C SER A 33 -22.56 -3.98 -20.19
N PRO A 34 -21.90 -4.65 -19.24
CA PRO A 34 -22.01 -4.33 -17.83
C PRO A 34 -21.42 -2.93 -17.57
N VAL A 35 -21.74 -2.37 -16.42
CA VAL A 35 -21.11 -1.15 -15.89
C VAL A 35 -20.36 -1.52 -14.63
N SER A 36 -19.02 -1.45 -14.68
CA SER A 36 -18.16 -1.75 -13.54
C SER A 36 -18.12 -0.58 -12.57
N ASN A 37 -18.35 -0.85 -11.30
CA ASN A 37 -18.18 0.10 -10.21
C ASN A 37 -17.89 -0.66 -8.91
N PHE A 38 -16.99 -0.13 -8.05
CA PHE A 38 -16.71 -0.70 -6.73
C PHE A 38 -16.15 0.36 -5.79
N THR A 39 -16.17 0.06 -4.49
CA THR A 39 -15.53 0.87 -3.44
C THR A 39 -14.57 0.01 -2.63
N LEU A 40 -13.59 0.66 -1.98
CA LEU A 40 -12.62 0.06 -1.08
C LEU A 40 -12.85 0.54 0.35
N THR A 41 -12.61 -0.34 1.32
CA THR A 41 -12.63 0.05 2.72
C THR A 41 -11.56 -0.75 3.50
N PRO A 42 -10.62 -0.06 4.16
CA PRO A 42 -10.28 1.35 4.00
C PRO A 42 -9.63 1.65 2.64
N ASN A 43 -9.65 2.91 2.18
CA ASN A 43 -8.91 3.37 0.99
C ASN A 43 -7.56 4.02 1.34
N GLN A 44 -7.29 4.19 2.64
CA GLN A 44 -6.01 4.57 3.21
C GLN A 44 -5.84 3.81 4.53
N THR A 45 -4.70 3.18 4.71
CA THR A 45 -4.33 2.42 5.89
C THR A 45 -2.81 2.34 6.01
N ASP A 46 -2.32 1.57 6.95
CA ASP A 46 -0.90 1.26 7.11
C ASP A 46 -0.62 -0.22 6.84
N ILE A 47 0.67 -0.57 6.72
CA ILE A 47 1.09 -1.94 6.38
C ILE A 47 0.77 -2.97 7.48
N CYS A 48 0.55 -2.51 8.72
CA CYS A 48 0.14 -3.39 9.83
C CYS A 48 -1.34 -3.79 9.76
N HIS A 49 -2.15 -3.00 9.03
CA HIS A 49 -3.61 -3.14 8.93
C HIS A 49 -4.06 -3.15 7.46
N ALA A 50 -3.32 -3.86 6.60
CA ALA A 50 -3.48 -3.82 5.16
C ALA A 50 -4.53 -4.80 4.61
N ASP A 51 -5.54 -5.14 5.41
CA ASP A 51 -6.72 -5.90 5.00
C ASP A 51 -7.74 -4.95 4.36
N ILE A 52 -7.96 -5.11 3.05
CA ILE A 52 -8.82 -4.24 2.25
C ILE A 52 -10.04 -5.00 1.78
N ALA A 53 -11.23 -4.47 2.11
CA ALA A 53 -12.49 -4.98 1.61
C ALA A 53 -12.89 -4.28 0.31
N PHE A 54 -13.30 -5.07 -0.68
CA PHE A 54 -13.78 -4.65 -2.00
C PHE A 54 -15.29 -4.84 -2.07
N PHE A 55 -16.03 -3.77 -2.31
CA PHE A 55 -17.48 -3.80 -2.40
C PHE A 55 -17.91 -3.56 -3.84
N ASP A 56 -18.40 -4.61 -4.48
CA ASP A 56 -18.97 -4.53 -5.83
C ASP A 56 -20.25 -3.69 -5.85
N GLN A 57 -20.32 -2.79 -6.82
CA GLN A 57 -21.47 -1.93 -7.11
C GLN A 57 -21.79 -1.95 -8.62
N SER A 58 -21.31 -2.97 -9.34
CA SER A 58 -21.50 -3.11 -10.77
C SER A 58 -22.97 -3.39 -11.12
N VAL A 59 -23.37 -3.00 -12.32
CA VAL A 59 -24.71 -3.25 -12.84
C VAL A 59 -24.60 -4.10 -14.09
N GLY A 60 -25.42 -5.17 -14.19
CA GLY A 60 -25.47 -6.05 -15.35
C GLY A 60 -24.26 -6.99 -15.48
N ALA A 61 -23.55 -7.24 -14.40
CA ALA A 61 -22.46 -8.21 -14.33
C ALA A 61 -22.93 -9.53 -13.70
N ASP A 62 -22.42 -10.65 -14.20
CA ASP A 62 -22.62 -12.00 -13.65
C ASP A 62 -21.40 -12.48 -12.87
N SER A 63 -20.23 -11.91 -13.17
CA SER A 63 -18.99 -12.24 -12.49
C SER A 63 -18.06 -11.04 -12.38
N ILE A 64 -17.29 -11.02 -11.27
CA ILE A 64 -16.35 -9.95 -10.93
C ILE A 64 -14.98 -10.55 -10.71
N LEU A 65 -13.96 -9.86 -11.23
CA LEU A 65 -12.56 -10.13 -10.96
C LEU A 65 -11.89 -8.84 -10.50
N TYR A 66 -11.16 -8.91 -9.38
CA TYR A 66 -10.31 -7.82 -8.89
C TYR A 66 -8.84 -8.08 -9.24
N TRP A 67 -8.16 -7.07 -9.74
CA TRP A 67 -6.72 -7.01 -9.87
C TRP A 67 -6.17 -6.01 -8.86
N HIS A 68 -5.23 -6.47 -8.01
CA HIS A 68 -4.82 -5.73 -6.81
C HIS A 68 -3.63 -4.77 -7.04
N ASP A 69 -3.11 -4.70 -8.28
CA ASP A 69 -1.98 -3.85 -8.69
C ASP A 69 -0.63 -4.23 -8.04
N ASP A 70 -0.56 -5.40 -7.44
CA ASP A 70 0.68 -6.03 -6.91
C ASP A 70 1.08 -7.28 -7.71
N GLY A 71 0.43 -7.49 -8.86
CA GLY A 71 0.61 -8.65 -9.73
C GLY A 71 -0.37 -9.79 -9.44
N SER A 72 -1.20 -9.69 -8.41
CA SER A 72 -2.21 -10.69 -8.05
C SER A 72 -3.62 -10.31 -8.53
N SER A 73 -4.48 -11.31 -8.61
CA SER A 73 -5.90 -11.11 -8.90
C SER A 73 -6.75 -12.16 -8.18
N SER A 74 -7.96 -11.79 -7.80
CA SER A 74 -8.93 -12.69 -7.18
C SER A 74 -10.36 -12.24 -7.40
N SER A 75 -11.32 -13.15 -7.18
CA SER A 75 -12.74 -12.83 -7.07
C SER A 75 -13.19 -12.60 -5.61
N ASN A 76 -12.26 -12.63 -4.66
CA ASN A 76 -12.54 -12.44 -3.25
C ASN A 76 -12.78 -10.96 -2.94
N ALA A 77 -13.75 -10.70 -2.09
CA ALA A 77 -14.08 -9.37 -1.61
C ALA A 77 -13.12 -8.86 -0.50
N LEU A 78 -12.18 -9.68 -0.02
CA LEU A 78 -11.17 -9.31 0.97
C LEU A 78 -9.80 -9.68 0.45
N TYR A 79 -8.84 -8.75 0.55
CA TYR A 79 -7.47 -8.95 0.15
C TYR A 79 -6.51 -8.27 1.12
N THR A 80 -5.42 -8.96 1.50
CA THR A 80 -4.36 -8.44 2.37
C THR A 80 -3.15 -8.06 1.54
N TYR A 81 -2.77 -6.80 1.55
CA TYR A 81 -1.53 -6.33 0.92
C TYR A 81 -0.34 -6.62 1.82
N THR A 82 0.77 -7.01 1.20
CA THR A 82 2.03 -7.35 1.90
C THR A 82 3.14 -6.35 1.65
N SER A 83 2.84 -5.25 0.97
CA SER A 83 3.78 -4.15 0.72
C SER A 83 3.09 -2.81 0.85
N SER A 84 3.83 -1.79 1.24
CA SER A 84 3.38 -0.42 1.36
C SER A 84 3.53 0.35 0.05
N GLY A 85 2.79 1.45 -0.08
CA GLY A 85 2.85 2.35 -1.24
C GLY A 85 1.49 2.69 -1.82
N TRP A 86 1.52 3.26 -3.01
CA TRP A 86 0.32 3.54 -3.79
C TRP A 86 -0.05 2.35 -4.66
N PHE A 87 -1.31 1.97 -4.62
CA PHE A 87 -1.91 0.95 -5.48
C PHE A 87 -3.10 1.53 -6.22
N ARG A 88 -3.34 0.99 -7.42
CA ARG A 88 -4.49 1.32 -8.25
C ARG A 88 -5.26 0.04 -8.62
N PRO A 89 -5.93 -0.59 -7.65
CA PRO A 89 -6.69 -1.79 -7.93
C PRO A 89 -7.79 -1.55 -8.97
N MET A 90 -8.05 -2.58 -9.77
CA MET A 90 -9.00 -2.59 -10.87
C MET A 90 -10.05 -3.67 -10.66
N GLN A 91 -11.29 -3.34 -10.95
CA GLN A 91 -12.36 -4.32 -11.07
C GLN A 91 -12.67 -4.57 -12.54
N ILE A 92 -12.90 -5.82 -12.91
CA ILE A 92 -13.40 -6.24 -14.21
C ILE A 92 -14.79 -6.87 -13.99
N ALA A 93 -15.81 -6.25 -14.52
CA ALA A 93 -17.18 -6.76 -14.52
C ALA A 93 -17.44 -7.49 -15.84
N ILE A 94 -18.00 -8.70 -15.80
CA ILE A 94 -18.24 -9.57 -16.96
C ILE A 94 -19.69 -10.03 -16.91
N ASN A 95 -20.42 -9.90 -18.03
CA ASN A 95 -21.78 -10.42 -18.14
C ASN A 95 -21.82 -11.82 -18.79
N GLU A 96 -23.01 -12.44 -18.86
CA GLU A 96 -23.25 -13.75 -19.46
C GLU A 96 -22.83 -13.85 -20.93
N PHE A 97 -22.82 -12.73 -21.67
CA PHE A 97 -22.40 -12.66 -23.07
C PHE A 97 -20.88 -12.51 -23.25
N GLY A 98 -20.12 -12.40 -22.15
CA GLY A 98 -18.67 -12.18 -22.16
C GLY A 98 -18.26 -10.72 -22.40
N CYS A 99 -19.20 -9.78 -22.45
CA CYS A 99 -18.88 -8.35 -22.49
C CYS A 99 -18.27 -7.92 -21.15
N ARG A 100 -17.29 -6.99 -21.22
CA ARG A 100 -16.50 -6.55 -20.06
C ARG A 100 -16.51 -5.04 -19.94
N ASP A 101 -16.45 -4.59 -18.68
CA ASP A 101 -16.17 -3.21 -18.34
C ASP A 101 -15.22 -3.17 -17.14
N THR A 102 -14.48 -2.07 -16.99
CA THR A 102 -13.44 -1.93 -15.96
C THR A 102 -13.58 -0.61 -15.22
N SER A 103 -13.34 -0.66 -13.91
CA SER A 103 -13.24 0.52 -13.06
C SER A 103 -11.99 0.43 -12.18
N TYR A 104 -11.55 1.57 -11.62
CA TYR A 104 -10.33 1.70 -10.83
C TYR A 104 -10.61 2.48 -9.57
N GLN A 105 -9.86 2.15 -8.51
CA GLN A 105 -9.82 2.92 -7.27
C GLN A 105 -8.38 3.29 -6.93
N GLN A 106 -8.21 4.19 -5.96
CA GLN A 106 -6.90 4.50 -5.38
C GLN A 106 -6.84 3.97 -3.95
N LEU A 107 -5.71 3.39 -3.60
CA LEU A 107 -5.40 2.86 -2.28
C LEU A 107 -4.01 3.32 -1.89
N TYR A 108 -3.86 3.83 -0.68
CA TYR A 108 -2.56 4.14 -0.11
C TYR A 108 -2.33 3.32 1.17
N ILE A 109 -1.19 2.62 1.22
CA ILE A 109 -0.74 1.86 2.38
C ILE A 109 0.55 2.50 2.91
N GLU A 110 0.48 3.06 4.11
CA GLU A 110 1.60 3.73 4.75
C GLU A 110 2.70 2.74 5.12
N PRO A 111 3.99 3.05 4.84
CA PRO A 111 5.11 2.20 5.22
C PRO A 111 5.41 2.30 6.72
N PHE A 112 6.05 1.26 7.25
CA PHE A 112 6.73 1.35 8.54
C PHE A 112 8.00 2.19 8.39
N LEU A 113 8.14 3.24 9.21
CA LEU A 113 9.30 4.14 9.21
C LEU A 113 9.91 4.23 10.61
N ILE A 114 11.24 4.24 10.68
CA ILE A 114 11.99 4.57 11.88
C ILE A 114 12.85 5.81 11.59
N TYR A 115 12.75 6.81 12.48
CA TYR A 115 13.63 7.96 12.53
C TYR A 115 14.51 7.85 13.78
N ILE A 116 15.84 7.98 13.61
CA ILE A 116 16.81 7.95 14.71
C ILE A 116 17.46 9.32 14.81
N PRO A 117 17.32 10.02 15.95
CA PRO A 117 18.00 11.29 16.21
C PRO A 117 19.52 11.11 16.14
N ASN A 118 20.24 12.13 15.68
CA ASN A 118 21.70 12.12 15.66
C ASN A 118 22.33 12.86 16.84
N SER A 119 21.51 13.59 17.62
CA SER A 119 21.92 14.32 18.82
C SER A 119 20.76 14.53 19.77
N PHE A 120 21.06 14.74 21.05
CA PHE A 120 20.10 15.15 22.07
C PHE A 120 20.79 15.98 23.15
N THR A 121 20.00 16.77 23.90
CA THR A 121 20.45 17.72 24.90
C THR A 121 19.64 17.53 26.20
N PRO A 122 20.13 16.75 27.18
CA PRO A 122 19.42 16.52 28.43
C PRO A 122 19.62 17.68 29.40
N ASP A 123 19.17 18.88 29.03
CA ASP A 123 19.31 20.12 29.81
C ASP A 123 18.08 20.48 30.66
N GLY A 124 17.00 19.65 30.51
CA GLY A 124 15.77 19.79 31.28
C GLY A 124 14.78 20.80 30.71
N ASP A 125 15.00 21.28 29.49
CA ASP A 125 13.97 22.00 28.74
C ASP A 125 12.87 21.03 28.19
N ASN A 126 11.98 21.50 27.33
CA ASN A 126 10.90 20.66 26.82
C ASN A 126 11.28 19.88 25.55
N PHE A 127 12.53 19.90 25.06
CA PHE A 127 12.95 19.38 23.79
C PHE A 127 14.18 18.48 23.89
N ASN A 128 14.19 17.38 23.16
CA ASN A 128 15.36 16.52 22.97
C ASN A 128 16.10 16.07 24.24
N ASN A 129 15.39 15.95 25.37
CA ASN A 129 16.00 15.55 26.66
C ASN A 129 16.41 14.08 26.71
N GLU A 130 15.92 13.28 25.75
CA GLU A 130 16.21 11.85 25.67
C GLU A 130 16.58 11.45 24.23
N PHE A 131 17.52 10.53 24.12
CA PHE A 131 17.73 9.82 22.88
C PHE A 131 16.71 8.69 22.79
N ASN A 132 15.69 8.87 21.95
CA ASN A 132 14.70 7.85 21.66
C ASN A 132 14.42 7.80 20.15
N PRO A 133 14.72 6.67 19.47
CA PRO A 133 14.27 6.48 18.10
C PRO A 133 12.74 6.49 18.00
N VAL A 134 12.21 7.19 17.01
CA VAL A 134 10.76 7.33 16.78
C VAL A 134 10.33 6.43 15.63
N HIS A 135 9.21 5.75 15.76
CA HIS A 135 8.63 4.90 14.74
C HIS A 135 7.22 5.35 14.37
N SER A 136 6.82 5.14 13.10
CA SER A 136 5.52 5.59 12.59
C SER A 136 4.37 4.67 12.98
N LEU A 137 4.65 3.38 13.17
CA LEU A 137 3.67 2.33 13.46
C LEU A 137 4.20 1.45 14.60
N ASP A 138 3.33 0.66 15.20
CA ASP A 138 3.69 -0.23 16.31
C ASP A 138 4.82 -1.20 15.96
N VAL A 139 5.70 -1.44 16.92
CA VAL A 139 6.77 -2.42 16.86
C VAL A 139 6.41 -3.65 17.69
N ILE A 140 6.75 -4.83 17.18
CA ILE A 140 6.47 -6.11 17.85
C ILE A 140 7.60 -6.48 18.81
N GLY A 141 8.82 -6.16 18.43
CA GLY A 141 10.01 -6.38 19.23
C GLY A 141 10.93 -5.16 19.22
N TRP A 142 11.53 -4.86 20.38
CA TRP A 142 12.42 -3.70 20.54
C TRP A 142 13.58 -4.02 21.46
N LYS A 143 14.78 -3.61 21.05
CA LYS A 143 15.96 -3.67 21.89
C LYS A 143 16.96 -2.58 21.50
N LEU A 144 16.98 -1.51 22.26
CA LEU A 144 17.90 -0.40 22.11
C LEU A 144 19.05 -0.54 23.11
N LYS A 145 20.29 -0.43 22.62
CA LYS A 145 21.51 -0.40 23.43
C LYS A 145 22.38 0.77 23.04
N LEU A 146 22.98 1.42 24.04
CA LEU A 146 23.96 2.48 23.82
C LEU A 146 25.27 2.16 24.53
N TYR A 147 26.35 2.51 23.87
CA TYR A 147 27.72 2.25 24.33
C TYR A 147 28.52 3.57 24.30
N ASN A 148 29.35 3.75 25.32
CA ASN A 148 30.33 4.84 25.33
C ASN A 148 31.51 4.53 24.37
N ARG A 149 32.44 5.50 24.24
CA ARG A 149 33.63 5.38 23.36
C ARG A 149 34.59 4.22 23.72
N TRP A 150 34.46 3.63 24.89
CA TRP A 150 35.25 2.47 25.33
C TRP A 150 34.52 1.15 25.14
N GLY A 151 33.30 1.17 24.56
CA GLY A 151 32.48 -0.02 24.34
C GLY A 151 31.71 -0.48 25.58
N GLU A 152 31.67 0.31 26.65
CA GLU A 152 30.89 0.02 27.85
C GLU A 152 29.42 0.31 27.61
N LEU A 153 28.51 -0.63 27.94
CA LEU A 153 27.07 -0.45 27.83
C LEU A 153 26.62 0.59 28.88
N VAL A 154 26.03 1.70 28.41
CA VAL A 154 25.58 2.80 29.28
C VAL A 154 24.06 2.84 29.43
N PHE A 155 23.31 2.25 28.43
CA PHE A 155 21.86 2.18 28.46
C PHE A 155 21.36 0.97 27.68
N GLU A 156 20.27 0.37 28.16
CA GLU A 156 19.52 -0.68 27.46
C GLU A 156 18.03 -0.52 27.76
N SER A 157 17.16 -0.62 26.72
CA SER A 157 15.71 -0.67 26.84
C SER A 157 15.13 -1.71 25.90
N GLN A 158 14.08 -2.40 26.35
CA GLN A 158 13.22 -3.27 25.53
C GLN A 158 11.84 -2.64 25.30
N ASP A 159 11.65 -1.42 25.79
CA ASP A 159 10.43 -0.63 25.61
C ASP A 159 10.71 0.52 24.66
N PRO A 160 10.00 0.61 23.51
CA PRO A 160 10.21 1.68 22.52
C PRO A 160 9.85 3.08 23.04
N THR A 161 9.12 3.16 24.16
CA THR A 161 8.74 4.44 24.77
C THR A 161 9.79 4.99 25.75
N ILE A 162 10.81 4.19 26.08
CA ILE A 162 11.84 4.54 27.06
C ILE A 162 13.15 4.87 26.36
N GLY A 163 13.47 6.15 26.29
CA GLY A 163 14.72 6.69 25.76
C GLY A 163 15.83 6.82 26.81
N TRP A 164 17.04 7.08 26.35
CA TRP A 164 18.19 7.37 27.23
C TRP A 164 18.24 8.86 27.54
N ASN A 165 18.14 9.20 28.82
CA ASN A 165 18.16 10.55 29.33
C ASN A 165 19.58 11.12 29.59
N GLY A 166 20.63 10.52 29.02
CA GLY A 166 22.00 10.99 29.20
C GLY A 166 22.63 10.69 30.57
N THR A 167 22.03 9.77 31.37
CA THR A 167 22.63 9.39 32.68
C THR A 167 23.21 7.98 32.61
N TYR A 168 24.30 7.77 33.36
CA TYR A 168 24.91 6.47 33.56
C TYR A 168 25.34 6.30 35.03
N LYS A 169 24.94 5.21 35.68
CA LYS A 169 25.21 4.92 37.12
C LYS A 169 24.78 6.07 38.03
N GLY A 170 23.67 6.77 37.73
CA GLY A 170 23.12 7.87 38.51
C GLY A 170 23.81 9.22 38.31
N LEU A 171 24.79 9.32 37.45
CA LEU A 171 25.50 10.55 37.12
C LEU A 171 25.22 10.94 35.65
N ILE A 172 25.30 12.24 35.37
CA ILE A 172 25.22 12.75 33.99
C ILE A 172 26.43 12.23 33.21
N ALA A 173 26.20 11.59 32.09
CA ALA A 173 27.23 11.07 31.21
C ALA A 173 28.05 12.21 30.57
N GLN A 174 29.25 11.92 30.12
CA GLN A 174 30.14 12.89 29.51
C GLN A 174 29.63 13.27 28.11
N ASP A 175 29.74 14.55 27.75
CA ASP A 175 29.47 15.03 26.39
C ASP A 175 30.29 14.25 25.36
N GLY A 176 29.71 13.97 24.24
CA GLY A 176 30.40 13.30 23.15
C GLY A 176 29.57 12.28 22.40
N LEU A 177 30.28 11.44 21.67
CA LEU A 177 29.69 10.48 20.76
C LEU A 177 29.48 9.14 21.47
N TYR A 178 28.26 8.61 21.32
CA TYR A 178 27.83 7.29 21.78
C TYR A 178 27.41 6.45 20.60
N THR A 179 27.72 5.16 20.62
CA THR A 179 27.27 4.21 19.60
C THR A 179 25.95 3.59 20.04
N TYR A 180 24.99 3.53 19.17
CA TYR A 180 23.76 2.77 19.41
C TYR A 180 23.69 1.51 18.56
N GLN A 181 23.02 0.50 19.08
CA GLN A 181 22.50 -0.66 18.37
C GLN A 181 21.02 -0.78 18.67
N LEU A 182 20.21 -0.67 17.62
CA LEU A 182 18.78 -0.88 17.71
C LEU A 182 18.42 -2.16 16.95
N ASN A 183 17.83 -3.12 17.65
CA ASN A 183 17.21 -4.28 17.06
C ASN A 183 15.69 -4.13 17.21
N TYR A 184 14.95 -4.32 16.14
CA TYR A 184 13.49 -4.21 16.15
C TYR A 184 12.84 -5.23 15.23
N GLN A 185 11.57 -5.53 15.49
CA GLN A 185 10.68 -6.27 14.61
C GLN A 185 9.50 -5.35 14.29
N SER A 186 9.25 -5.13 13.00
CA SER A 186 8.10 -4.34 12.55
C SER A 186 6.91 -5.25 12.25
N CYS A 187 5.71 -4.67 12.21
CA CYS A 187 4.52 -5.37 11.75
C CYS A 187 4.60 -5.77 10.26
N GLU A 188 5.37 -5.06 9.45
CA GLU A 188 5.61 -5.39 8.04
C GLU A 188 6.37 -6.72 7.88
N ASN A 189 7.31 -7.00 8.80
CA ASN A 189 8.04 -8.26 8.86
C ASN A 189 8.16 -8.77 10.30
N PRO A 190 7.11 -9.39 10.85
CA PRO A 190 7.02 -9.74 12.27
C PRO A 190 7.93 -10.89 12.70
N ILE A 191 8.54 -11.61 11.76
CA ILE A 191 9.40 -12.77 12.05
C ILE A 191 10.88 -12.38 12.09
N GLU A 192 11.26 -11.33 11.34
CA GLU A 192 12.67 -10.94 11.17
C GLU A 192 13.05 -9.80 12.11
N TRP A 193 14.23 -9.95 12.74
CA TRP A 193 14.86 -8.88 13.49
C TRP A 193 15.71 -8.02 12.57
N HIS A 194 15.39 -6.74 12.51
CA HIS A 194 16.19 -5.73 11.82
C HIS A 194 17.18 -5.12 12.79
N THR A 195 18.40 -4.82 12.33
CA THR A 195 19.46 -4.20 13.15
C THR A 195 19.91 -2.90 12.49
N LEU A 196 19.81 -1.81 13.26
CA LEU A 196 20.37 -0.52 12.90
C LEU A 196 21.49 -0.15 13.90
N ASN A 197 22.63 0.28 13.37
CA ASN A 197 23.77 0.75 14.16
C ASN A 197 24.15 2.15 13.72
N GLY A 198 24.55 2.98 14.66
CA GLY A 198 24.97 4.34 14.35
C GLY A 198 25.51 5.05 15.58
N PHE A 199 25.55 6.38 15.49
CA PHE A 199 26.07 7.24 16.53
C PHE A 199 25.04 8.31 16.90
N VAL A 200 25.07 8.70 18.17
CA VAL A 200 24.34 9.85 18.70
C VAL A 200 25.28 10.74 19.50
N SER A 201 25.15 12.04 19.34
CA SER A 201 25.89 13.03 20.12
C SER A 201 25.07 13.46 21.34
N LEU A 202 25.62 13.28 22.52
CA LEU A 202 25.14 13.94 23.74
C LEU A 202 25.78 15.32 23.82
N LEU A 203 24.95 16.34 23.83
CA LEU A 203 25.35 17.75 23.95
C LEU A 203 24.80 18.33 25.26
N LYS A 204 25.46 19.37 25.80
CA LYS A 204 25.03 20.13 27.00
C LYS A 204 24.91 21.58 26.67
#